data_bed00f48964ad9171c585458d85de1c1
#
_entry.id   bed00f48964ad9171c585458d85de1c1
#
_cell.length_a   1.000
_cell.length_b   1.000
_cell.length_c   1.000
_cell.angle_alpha   90.00
_cell.angle_beta   90.00
_cell.angle_gamma   90.00
#
_symmetry.space_group_name_H-M   'P 1'
#
loop_
_entity.id
_entity.type
_entity.pdbx_description
1 polymer ?
#
loop_
_entity_poly.entity_id
_entity_poly.type
_entity_poly.pdbx_seq_one_letter_code
_entity_poly.pdbx_strand_id
1 'polypeptide(L)'
;MTIATHVITGFLGAGKTSLISALLNANAGHERWAIVVNEFGQIGIDQTAWTGSGVLIKEVPGGCICCTQNLPLQIALGQIISQSGAQRLLIEPTGLGHPAELLQMLREPHWQAHLKPAATLCVIDARQLCDARVTCHETFQAQVAAADLLVFSKADVLTDAEHDAAKAFAQQAAVAKPFVFTQPGQIELTWLDAPLLQPVTQRRSLLHLRPQQAAVVEAPPQTPPFHYHEQRQGQAVGGWILPNDWVFQHDPLLTTLLSWRDAERVKGVFHTEQGWIFFNATGLDMTIKSSEYRADNRVELISSTSLDWPVLEQALMACRLPASPETQH
;
A
#
# COMPACT_ATOMS: atom_id res chain seq x y z
N MET A 1 -28.44 5.52 -2.14
CA MET A 1 -27.34 6.32 -2.76
C MET A 1 -26.20 5.37 -3.06
N THR A 2 -25.55 5.47 -4.21
CA THR A 2 -24.36 4.70 -4.56
C THR A 2 -23.11 5.48 -4.18
N ILE A 3 -22.07 4.79 -3.69
CA ILE A 3 -20.80 5.38 -3.26
C ILE A 3 -19.84 5.39 -4.47
N ALA A 4 -19.34 6.56 -4.88
CA ALA A 4 -18.31 6.65 -5.90
C ALA A 4 -17.02 5.99 -5.40
N THR A 5 -16.55 4.94 -6.10
CA THR A 5 -15.47 4.08 -5.61
C THR A 5 -14.24 4.18 -6.51
N HIS A 6 -13.18 4.71 -5.96
CA HIS A 6 -11.90 4.95 -6.61
C HIS A 6 -10.85 3.93 -6.15
N VAL A 7 -10.01 3.49 -7.06
CA VAL A 7 -8.83 2.66 -6.73
C VAL A 7 -7.58 3.52 -6.91
N ILE A 8 -6.77 3.62 -5.86
CA ILE A 8 -5.49 4.33 -5.87
C ILE A 8 -4.38 3.29 -5.91
N THR A 9 -3.94 2.96 -7.11
CA THR A 9 -2.89 1.95 -7.35
C THR A 9 -1.54 2.60 -7.63
N GLY A 10 -0.50 1.79 -7.77
CA GLY A 10 0.87 2.24 -8.08
C GLY A 10 1.89 1.35 -7.40
N PHE A 11 3.09 1.30 -7.96
CA PHE A 11 4.15 0.43 -7.51
C PHE A 11 4.67 0.80 -6.11
N LEU A 12 5.61 0.00 -5.58
CA LEU A 12 6.19 0.22 -4.26
C LEU A 12 6.88 1.60 -4.18
N GLY A 13 6.65 2.32 -3.09
CA GLY A 13 7.29 3.62 -2.86
C GLY A 13 6.77 4.78 -3.73
N ALA A 14 5.81 4.55 -4.61
CA ALA A 14 5.28 5.57 -5.52
C ALA A 14 4.55 6.75 -4.82
N GLY A 15 4.18 6.63 -3.54
CA GLY A 15 3.52 7.72 -2.80
C GLY A 15 2.00 7.63 -2.75
N LYS A 16 1.39 6.44 -2.93
CA LYS A 16 -0.08 6.24 -2.87
C LYS A 16 -0.71 6.79 -1.59
N THR A 17 -0.19 6.38 -0.45
CA THR A 17 -0.68 6.81 0.86
C THR A 17 -0.55 8.32 1.06
N SER A 18 0.55 8.92 0.58
CA SER A 18 0.76 10.37 0.62
C SER A 18 -0.28 11.09 -0.25
N LEU A 19 -0.61 10.55 -1.44
CA LEU A 19 -1.66 11.08 -2.29
C LEU A 19 -3.02 11.01 -1.60
N ILE A 20 -3.38 9.86 -1.00
CA ILE A 20 -4.64 9.71 -0.26
C ILE A 20 -4.71 10.72 0.88
N SER A 21 -3.65 10.84 1.68
CA SER A 21 -3.59 11.81 2.78
C SER A 21 -3.80 13.24 2.30
N ALA A 22 -3.19 13.61 1.18
CA ALA A 22 -3.32 14.94 0.62
C ALA A 22 -4.74 15.20 0.02
N LEU A 23 -5.33 14.19 -0.64
CA LEU A 23 -6.73 14.26 -1.12
C LEU A 23 -7.72 14.44 0.03
N LEU A 24 -7.49 13.75 1.14
CA LEU A 24 -8.31 13.86 2.33
C LEU A 24 -8.22 15.25 2.96
N ASN A 25 -7.00 15.80 3.06
CA ASN A 25 -6.80 17.17 3.54
C ASN A 25 -7.49 18.21 2.61
N ALA A 26 -7.43 17.98 1.31
CA ALA A 26 -8.08 18.85 0.34
C ALA A 26 -9.63 18.76 0.41
N ASN A 27 -10.19 17.60 0.79
CA ASN A 27 -11.63 17.45 0.99
C ASN A 27 -12.16 18.32 2.15
N ALA A 28 -11.34 18.59 3.17
CA ALA A 28 -11.67 19.47 4.31
C ALA A 28 -13.09 19.27 4.90
N GLY A 29 -13.65 18.05 4.81
CA GLY A 29 -14.99 17.73 5.32
C GLY A 29 -16.15 18.13 4.40
N HIS A 30 -15.91 18.52 3.15
CA HIS A 30 -16.97 18.84 2.20
C HIS A 30 -17.84 17.64 1.84
N GLU A 31 -17.22 16.43 1.75
CA GLU A 31 -17.92 15.17 1.51
C GLU A 31 -17.56 14.15 2.58
N ARG A 32 -18.46 13.23 2.87
CA ARG A 32 -18.15 12.06 3.71
C ARG A 32 -17.44 11.01 2.88
N TRP A 33 -16.23 10.67 3.28
CA TRP A 33 -15.41 9.70 2.60
C TRP A 33 -15.19 8.46 3.46
N ALA A 34 -15.02 7.33 2.80
CA ALA A 34 -14.50 6.09 3.40
C ALA A 34 -13.19 5.71 2.71
N ILE A 35 -12.31 5.06 3.44
CA ILE A 35 -11.03 4.59 2.93
C ILE A 35 -10.84 3.14 3.35
N VAL A 36 -10.40 2.33 2.40
CA VAL A 36 -9.91 0.99 2.66
C VAL A 36 -8.43 0.94 2.32
N VAL A 37 -7.61 0.63 3.31
CA VAL A 37 -6.16 0.46 3.14
C VAL A 37 -5.76 -0.95 3.55
N ASN A 38 -4.70 -1.46 2.92
CA ASN A 38 -4.19 -2.80 3.22
C ASN A 38 -3.29 -2.82 4.47
N GLU A 39 -2.77 -1.66 4.89
CA GLU A 39 -1.80 -1.57 6.00
C GLU A 39 -2.00 -0.32 6.85
N PHE A 40 -2.15 -0.52 8.15
CA PHE A 40 -2.11 0.54 9.15
C PHE A 40 -0.69 1.13 9.31
N GLY A 41 -0.63 2.39 9.73
CA GLY A 41 0.64 3.08 10.02
C GLY A 41 1.23 3.86 8.84
N GLN A 42 0.66 3.76 7.64
CA GLN A 42 1.07 4.59 6.50
C GLN A 42 0.35 5.93 6.44
N ILE A 43 -0.91 5.94 6.84
CA ILE A 43 -1.65 7.19 6.95
C ILE A 43 -1.24 7.80 8.29
N GLY A 44 -0.22 8.66 8.26
CA GLY A 44 0.19 9.48 9.42
C GLY A 44 -0.84 10.55 9.68
N ILE A 45 -2.08 10.12 9.83
CA ILE A 45 -3.23 10.95 10.07
C ILE A 45 -3.65 10.64 11.48
N ASP A 46 -3.68 11.68 12.29
CA ASP A 46 -4.40 11.70 13.52
C ASP A 46 -5.79 11.09 13.30
N GLN A 47 -5.98 9.82 13.65
CA GLN A 47 -7.31 9.20 13.57
C GLN A 47 -8.32 10.04 14.37
N THR A 48 -7.85 10.72 15.40
CA THR A 48 -8.65 11.64 16.20
C THR A 48 -9.06 12.91 15.43
N ALA A 49 -8.19 13.43 14.54
CA ALA A 49 -8.50 14.57 13.69
C ALA A 49 -9.55 14.22 12.62
N TRP A 50 -9.65 12.95 12.22
CA TRP A 50 -10.53 12.50 11.15
C TRP A 50 -11.85 11.93 11.65
N THR A 51 -11.92 11.35 12.83
CA THR A 51 -13.19 10.94 13.45
C THR A 51 -14.15 12.13 13.65
N GLY A 52 -13.64 13.36 13.70
CA GLY A 52 -14.44 14.59 13.70
C GLY A 52 -14.85 15.09 12.32
N SER A 53 -14.18 14.67 11.23
CA SER A 53 -14.37 15.17 9.85
C SER A 53 -15.31 14.30 8.99
N GLY A 54 -15.88 13.23 9.52
CA GLY A 54 -16.80 12.35 8.77
C GLY A 54 -16.09 11.36 7.83
N VAL A 55 -14.82 11.06 8.06
CA VAL A 55 -14.06 10.04 7.30
C VAL A 55 -14.04 8.72 8.08
N LEU A 56 -14.42 7.63 7.42
CA LEU A 56 -14.33 6.28 7.96
C LEU A 56 -13.12 5.55 7.32
N ILE A 57 -12.14 5.18 8.14
CA ILE A 57 -10.99 4.39 7.70
C ILE A 57 -11.19 2.93 8.13
N LYS A 58 -11.05 2.00 7.20
CA LYS A 58 -11.04 0.56 7.44
C LYS A 58 -9.73 -0.03 6.97
N GLU A 59 -9.10 -0.78 7.84
CA GLU A 59 -7.96 -1.61 7.52
C GLU A 59 -8.42 -3.01 7.14
N VAL A 60 -7.76 -3.59 6.15
CA VAL A 60 -7.91 -5.00 5.78
C VAL A 60 -6.63 -5.72 6.19
N PRO A 61 -6.62 -6.43 7.33
CA PRO A 61 -5.44 -7.14 7.79
C PRO A 61 -5.14 -8.35 6.92
N GLY A 62 -3.87 -8.59 6.68
CA GLY A 62 -3.33 -9.85 6.17
C GLY A 62 -3.68 -10.19 4.72
N GLY A 63 -2.79 -9.89 3.80
CA GLY A 63 -2.84 -10.37 2.44
C GLY A 63 -3.20 -9.30 1.41
N CYS A 64 -3.13 -9.68 0.14
CA CYS A 64 -3.39 -8.78 -0.97
C CYS A 64 -4.89 -8.45 -1.08
N ILE A 65 -5.28 -7.19 -0.95
CA ILE A 65 -6.65 -6.70 -1.23
C ILE A 65 -7.12 -7.09 -2.66
N CYS A 66 -6.19 -7.44 -3.53
CA CYS A 66 -6.46 -7.72 -4.94
C CYS A 66 -7.00 -9.13 -5.22
N CYS A 67 -7.03 -10.05 -4.23
CA CYS A 67 -7.58 -11.38 -4.44
C CYS A 67 -9.11 -11.34 -4.37
N THR A 68 -9.78 -11.84 -5.39
CA THR A 68 -11.26 -11.92 -5.49
C THR A 68 -11.93 -12.69 -4.35
N GLN A 69 -11.17 -13.53 -3.64
CA GLN A 69 -11.62 -14.29 -2.47
C GLN A 69 -11.26 -13.62 -1.13
N ASN A 70 -10.90 -12.33 -1.14
CA ASN A 70 -10.50 -11.61 0.08
C ASN A 70 -11.73 -11.29 0.95
N LEU A 71 -12.11 -12.25 1.79
CA LEU A 71 -13.22 -12.08 2.75
C LEU A 71 -13.07 -10.84 3.65
N PRO A 72 -11.88 -10.51 4.20
CA PRO A 72 -11.71 -9.28 4.98
C PRO A 72 -12.07 -8.00 4.22
N LEU A 73 -11.71 -7.89 2.93
CA LEU A 73 -12.11 -6.75 2.11
C LEU A 73 -13.63 -6.69 1.93
N GLN A 74 -14.26 -7.82 1.64
CA GLN A 74 -15.72 -7.89 1.45
C GLN A 74 -16.46 -7.47 2.73
N ILE A 75 -15.97 -7.91 3.91
CA ILE A 75 -16.51 -7.49 5.21
C ILE A 75 -16.34 -5.98 5.41
N ALA A 76 -15.16 -5.42 5.11
CA ALA A 76 -14.90 -3.99 5.23
C ALA A 76 -15.82 -3.17 4.31
N LEU A 77 -16.01 -3.60 3.07
CA LEU A 77 -16.94 -2.96 2.12
C LEU A 77 -18.38 -3.04 2.62
N GLY A 78 -18.83 -4.19 3.12
CA GLY A 78 -20.17 -4.35 3.69
C GLY A 78 -20.42 -3.41 4.89
N GLN A 79 -19.43 -3.25 5.77
CA GLN A 79 -19.50 -2.30 6.88
C GLN A 79 -19.55 -0.84 6.40
N ILE A 80 -18.75 -0.48 5.39
CA ILE A 80 -18.76 0.87 4.81
C ILE A 80 -20.14 1.16 4.21
N ILE A 81 -20.70 0.26 3.45
CA ILE A 81 -22.02 0.42 2.82
C ILE A 81 -23.11 0.63 3.89
N SER A 82 -23.06 -0.16 4.97
CA SER A 82 -24.12 -0.13 5.99
C SER A 82 -23.97 0.99 7.01
N GLN A 83 -22.78 1.49 7.29
CA GLN A 83 -22.51 2.32 8.46
C GLN A 83 -21.97 3.72 8.13
N SER A 84 -21.31 3.93 6.98
CA SER A 84 -20.55 5.17 6.77
C SER A 84 -21.38 6.34 6.29
N GLY A 85 -22.43 6.08 5.49
CA GLY A 85 -23.11 7.13 4.72
C GLY A 85 -22.14 7.88 3.80
N ALA A 86 -21.04 7.22 3.39
CA ALA A 86 -20.01 7.82 2.56
C ALA A 86 -20.53 8.12 1.15
N GLN A 87 -20.02 9.19 0.59
CA GLN A 87 -20.28 9.62 -0.80
C GLN A 87 -19.17 9.13 -1.72
N ARG A 88 -17.94 9.05 -1.21
CA ARG A 88 -16.77 8.49 -1.91
C ARG A 88 -16.08 7.42 -1.08
N LEU A 89 -15.53 6.43 -1.77
CA LEU A 89 -14.69 5.38 -1.23
C LEU A 89 -13.36 5.35 -1.98
N LEU A 90 -12.26 5.48 -1.25
CA LEU A 90 -10.92 5.28 -1.79
C LEU A 90 -10.41 3.90 -1.33
N ILE A 91 -9.94 3.08 -2.26
CA ILE A 91 -9.34 1.78 -1.97
C ILE A 91 -7.87 1.82 -2.38
N GLU A 92 -6.97 1.61 -1.41
CA GLU A 92 -5.54 1.46 -1.64
C GLU A 92 -5.15 -0.03 -1.58
N PRO A 93 -4.97 -0.71 -2.73
CA PRO A 93 -4.38 -2.04 -2.75
C PRO A 93 -2.88 -1.98 -2.43
N THR A 94 -2.28 -3.14 -2.11
CA THR A 94 -0.83 -3.24 -1.94
C THR A 94 -0.08 -2.77 -3.19
N GLY A 95 1.15 -2.29 -3.02
CA GLY A 95 2.00 -1.85 -4.13
C GLY A 95 2.34 -2.96 -5.14
N LEU A 96 2.18 -4.23 -4.77
CA LEU A 96 2.31 -5.40 -5.64
C LEU A 96 0.95 -6.01 -6.04
N GLY A 97 -0.14 -5.30 -5.77
CA GLY A 97 -1.48 -5.77 -6.08
C GLY A 97 -1.84 -5.60 -7.56
N HIS A 98 -2.61 -6.57 -8.09
CA HIS A 98 -3.19 -6.49 -9.43
C HIS A 98 -4.56 -5.80 -9.38
N PRO A 99 -4.69 -4.54 -9.82
CA PRO A 99 -5.93 -3.80 -9.69
C PRO A 99 -7.08 -4.38 -10.52
N ALA A 100 -6.76 -5.13 -11.57
CA ALA A 100 -7.77 -5.70 -12.48
C ALA A 100 -8.75 -6.63 -11.75
N GLU A 101 -8.28 -7.45 -10.81
CA GLU A 101 -9.13 -8.36 -10.04
C GLU A 101 -10.06 -7.59 -9.09
N LEU A 102 -9.52 -6.58 -8.40
CA LEU A 102 -10.31 -5.70 -7.54
C LEU A 102 -11.38 -4.95 -8.36
N LEU A 103 -11.00 -4.38 -9.51
CA LEU A 103 -11.94 -3.70 -10.40
C LEU A 103 -13.01 -4.65 -10.96
N GLN A 104 -12.66 -5.92 -11.23
CA GLN A 104 -13.60 -6.93 -11.65
C GLN A 104 -14.59 -7.26 -10.53
N MET A 105 -14.11 -7.46 -9.31
CA MET A 105 -14.96 -7.70 -8.13
C MET A 105 -15.95 -6.54 -7.91
N LEU A 106 -15.49 -5.29 -7.96
CA LEU A 106 -16.35 -4.12 -7.80
C LEU A 106 -17.42 -4.00 -8.89
N ARG A 107 -17.26 -4.69 -10.02
CA ARG A 107 -18.23 -4.76 -11.11
C ARG A 107 -19.24 -5.91 -10.98
N GLU A 108 -19.14 -6.72 -9.94
CA GLU A 108 -20.14 -7.76 -9.68
C GLU A 108 -21.49 -7.15 -9.28
N PRO A 109 -22.62 -7.73 -9.72
CA PRO A 109 -23.95 -7.11 -9.56
C PRO A 109 -24.30 -6.72 -8.11
N HIS A 110 -23.90 -7.54 -7.15
CA HIS A 110 -24.19 -7.27 -5.73
C HIS A 110 -23.42 -6.06 -5.18
N TRP A 111 -22.19 -5.77 -5.69
CA TRP A 111 -21.46 -4.57 -5.33
C TRP A 111 -21.99 -3.34 -6.06
N GLN A 112 -22.32 -3.46 -7.35
CA GLN A 112 -22.81 -2.35 -8.17
C GLN A 112 -24.11 -1.74 -7.65
N ALA A 113 -24.89 -2.46 -6.88
CA ALA A 113 -26.08 -1.93 -6.21
C ALA A 113 -25.75 -0.79 -5.23
N HIS A 114 -24.53 -0.78 -4.68
CA HIS A 114 -24.09 0.14 -3.63
C HIS A 114 -22.84 0.94 -3.99
N LEU A 115 -21.93 0.35 -4.75
CA LEU A 115 -20.63 0.92 -5.14
C LEU A 115 -20.64 1.23 -6.64
N LYS A 116 -20.36 2.48 -7.00
CA LYS A 116 -20.22 2.91 -8.39
C LYS A 116 -18.74 3.05 -8.73
N PRO A 117 -18.13 2.16 -9.52
CA PRO A 117 -16.75 2.32 -9.96
C PRO A 117 -16.54 3.70 -10.58
N ALA A 118 -15.51 4.38 -10.13
CA ALA A 118 -15.08 5.70 -10.58
C ALA A 118 -13.59 5.64 -10.96
N ALA A 119 -12.95 6.78 -11.22
CA ALA A 119 -11.60 6.82 -11.76
C ALA A 119 -10.59 6.01 -10.93
N THR A 120 -9.79 5.21 -11.61
CA THR A 120 -8.61 4.52 -11.08
C THR A 120 -7.38 5.38 -11.32
N LEU A 121 -6.69 5.78 -10.24
CA LEU A 121 -5.47 6.55 -10.30
C LEU A 121 -4.27 5.64 -10.12
N CYS A 122 -3.28 5.72 -11.02
CA CYS A 122 -2.00 5.03 -10.85
C CYS A 122 -0.92 6.05 -10.47
N VAL A 123 -0.41 5.95 -9.25
CA VAL A 123 0.67 6.80 -8.76
C VAL A 123 2.01 6.22 -9.20
N ILE A 124 2.85 7.04 -9.82
CA ILE A 124 4.15 6.64 -10.36
C ILE A 124 5.21 7.63 -9.87
N ASP A 125 6.26 7.14 -9.25
CA ASP A 125 7.47 7.92 -9.06
C ASP A 125 8.23 7.95 -10.39
N ALA A 126 8.29 9.11 -11.06
CA ALA A 126 8.87 9.22 -12.39
C ALA A 126 10.36 8.84 -12.43
N ARG A 127 11.09 8.94 -11.32
CA ARG A 127 12.48 8.49 -11.21
C ARG A 127 12.62 6.98 -11.43
N GLN A 128 11.58 6.21 -11.13
CA GLN A 128 11.56 4.75 -11.34
C GLN A 128 11.38 4.36 -12.81
N LEU A 129 10.98 5.27 -13.69
CA LEU A 129 10.80 4.96 -15.12
C LEU A 129 12.09 4.60 -15.84
N CYS A 130 13.24 5.02 -15.31
CA CYS A 130 14.55 4.65 -15.84
C CYS A 130 15.00 3.24 -15.37
N ASP A 131 14.31 2.63 -14.41
CA ASP A 131 14.63 1.29 -13.92
C ASP A 131 13.81 0.24 -14.65
N ALA A 132 14.50 -0.55 -15.51
CA ALA A 132 13.86 -1.62 -16.26
C ALA A 132 13.24 -2.71 -15.34
N ARG A 133 13.76 -2.91 -14.13
CA ARG A 133 13.19 -3.86 -13.16
C ARG A 133 11.78 -3.43 -12.73
N VAL A 134 11.51 -2.13 -12.68
CA VAL A 134 10.20 -1.57 -12.36
C VAL A 134 9.32 -1.56 -13.60
N THR A 135 9.78 -0.97 -14.70
CA THR A 135 8.95 -0.77 -15.89
C THR A 135 8.61 -2.07 -16.64
N CYS A 136 9.45 -3.11 -16.54
CA CYS A 136 9.17 -4.43 -17.07
C CYS A 136 8.40 -5.32 -16.07
N HIS A 137 8.18 -4.89 -14.85
CA HIS A 137 7.46 -5.68 -13.86
C HIS A 137 5.98 -5.81 -14.24
N GLU A 138 5.47 -7.05 -14.25
CA GLU A 138 4.10 -7.35 -14.67
C GLU A 138 3.06 -6.55 -13.88
N THR A 139 3.24 -6.43 -12.57
CA THR A 139 2.34 -5.65 -11.72
C THR A 139 2.34 -4.17 -12.07
N PHE A 140 3.52 -3.56 -12.31
CA PHE A 140 3.60 -2.17 -12.73
C PHE A 140 2.84 -1.94 -14.04
N GLN A 141 3.05 -2.81 -15.03
CA GLN A 141 2.36 -2.74 -16.31
C GLN A 141 0.84 -2.91 -16.14
N ALA A 142 0.40 -3.86 -15.29
CA ALA A 142 -1.01 -4.07 -14.99
C ALA A 142 -1.65 -2.86 -14.27
N GLN A 143 -0.91 -2.21 -13.38
CA GLN A 143 -1.36 -1.00 -12.68
C GLN A 143 -1.52 0.18 -13.66
N VAL A 144 -0.54 0.39 -14.52
CA VAL A 144 -0.61 1.41 -15.59
C VAL A 144 -1.76 1.11 -16.54
N ALA A 145 -1.93 -0.15 -16.96
CA ALA A 145 -3.00 -0.55 -17.88
C ALA A 145 -4.39 -0.30 -17.31
N ALA A 146 -4.59 -0.55 -16.02
CA ALA A 146 -5.87 -0.38 -15.31
C ALA A 146 -6.22 1.09 -14.99
N ALA A 147 -5.26 2.00 -15.05
CA ALA A 147 -5.45 3.39 -14.67
C ALA A 147 -6.31 4.19 -15.65
N ASP A 148 -7.12 5.09 -15.15
CA ASP A 148 -7.81 6.14 -15.90
C ASP A 148 -7.00 7.43 -15.91
N LEU A 149 -6.18 7.66 -14.86
CA LEU A 149 -5.28 8.81 -14.72
C LEU A 149 -3.93 8.34 -14.18
N LEU A 150 -2.83 8.80 -14.78
CA LEU A 150 -1.48 8.64 -14.23
C LEU A 150 -1.13 9.86 -13.37
N VAL A 151 -0.66 9.62 -12.16
CA VAL A 151 -0.22 10.66 -11.22
C VAL A 151 1.28 10.51 -11.00
N PHE A 152 2.08 11.34 -11.66
CA PHE A 152 3.52 11.38 -11.45
C PHE A 152 3.83 12.15 -10.16
N SER A 153 4.20 11.40 -9.13
CA SER A 153 4.52 11.93 -7.81
C SER A 153 5.93 12.49 -7.72
N LYS A 154 6.19 13.26 -6.65
CA LYS A 154 7.51 13.81 -6.32
C LYS A 154 8.08 14.71 -7.42
N ALA A 155 7.20 15.47 -8.08
CA ALA A 155 7.58 16.34 -9.18
C ALA A 155 8.58 17.45 -8.78
N ASP A 156 8.64 17.79 -7.51
CA ASP A 156 9.54 18.77 -6.91
C ASP A 156 11.04 18.34 -6.93
N VAL A 157 11.30 17.04 -7.09
CA VAL A 157 12.67 16.51 -7.10
C VAL A 157 13.07 15.90 -8.45
N LEU A 158 12.21 16.03 -9.49
CA LEU A 158 12.50 15.52 -10.82
C LEU A 158 13.42 16.48 -11.59
N THR A 159 14.34 15.89 -12.35
CA THR A 159 15.08 16.61 -13.39
C THR A 159 14.22 16.84 -14.63
N ASP A 160 14.60 17.79 -15.50
CA ASP A 160 13.91 18.03 -16.78
C ASP A 160 13.82 16.76 -17.64
N ALA A 161 14.88 15.95 -17.63
CA ALA A 161 14.93 14.68 -18.36
C ALA A 161 13.91 13.66 -17.84
N GLU A 162 13.74 13.56 -16.52
CA GLU A 162 12.74 12.68 -15.89
C GLU A 162 11.32 13.18 -16.15
N HIS A 163 11.10 14.51 -16.14
CA HIS A 163 9.83 15.10 -16.55
C HIS A 163 9.46 14.73 -17.99
N ASP A 164 10.41 14.84 -18.91
CA ASP A 164 10.17 14.52 -20.32
C ASP A 164 10.00 13.01 -20.54
N ALA A 165 10.74 12.18 -19.81
CA ALA A 165 10.56 10.73 -19.81
C ALA A 165 9.16 10.34 -19.32
N ALA A 166 8.64 10.98 -18.25
CA ALA A 166 7.29 10.73 -17.73
C ALA A 166 6.20 11.11 -18.76
N LYS A 167 6.33 12.25 -19.41
CA LYS A 167 5.42 12.67 -20.49
C LYS A 167 5.44 11.67 -21.66
N ALA A 168 6.65 11.30 -22.12
CA ALA A 168 6.82 10.32 -23.20
C ALA A 168 6.22 8.96 -22.81
N PHE A 169 6.43 8.49 -21.59
CA PHE A 169 5.84 7.26 -21.06
C PHE A 169 4.31 7.29 -21.11
N ALA A 170 3.67 8.37 -20.65
CA ALA A 170 2.22 8.50 -20.66
C ALA A 170 1.64 8.52 -22.10
N GLN A 171 2.39 9.05 -23.07
CA GLN A 171 1.98 9.11 -24.47
C GLN A 171 2.21 7.78 -25.22
N GLN A 172 3.19 6.98 -24.79
CA GLN A 172 3.54 5.69 -25.40
C GLN A 172 2.73 4.51 -24.84
N ALA A 173 1.98 4.68 -23.74
CA ALA A 173 1.10 3.65 -23.24
C ALA A 173 0.14 3.20 -24.38
N ALA A 174 -0.20 1.89 -24.43
CA ALA A 174 -1.01 1.28 -25.48
C ALA A 174 -2.35 2.01 -25.74
N VAL A 175 -2.77 2.82 -24.78
CA VAL A 175 -3.79 3.87 -24.92
C VAL A 175 -3.19 5.11 -24.28
N ALA A 176 -3.07 6.22 -25.01
CA ALA A 176 -2.61 7.49 -24.45
C ALA A 176 -3.45 7.83 -23.22
N LYS A 177 -2.80 7.92 -22.06
CA LYS A 177 -3.48 8.17 -20.79
C LYS A 177 -3.31 9.62 -20.36
N PRO A 178 -4.36 10.24 -19.83
CA PRO A 178 -4.23 11.54 -19.16
C PRO A 178 -3.26 11.38 -17.98
N PHE A 179 -2.48 12.42 -17.73
CA PHE A 179 -1.54 12.42 -16.62
C PHE A 179 -1.45 13.80 -15.98
N VAL A 180 -1.03 13.80 -14.72
CA VAL A 180 -0.72 14.99 -13.94
C VAL A 180 0.59 14.78 -13.19
N PHE A 181 1.27 15.89 -12.90
CA PHE A 181 2.39 15.92 -11.97
C PHE A 181 1.90 16.42 -10.61
N THR A 182 2.44 15.86 -9.53
CA THR A 182 2.11 16.28 -8.17
C THR A 182 3.34 16.36 -7.30
N GLN A 183 3.31 17.34 -6.42
CA GLN A 183 4.29 17.57 -5.37
C GLN A 183 3.56 17.87 -4.04
N PRO A 184 4.26 17.89 -2.90
CA PRO A 184 3.64 18.20 -1.62
C PRO A 184 2.82 19.50 -1.68
N GLY A 185 1.56 19.44 -1.28
CA GLY A 185 0.62 20.59 -1.26
C GLY A 185 -0.07 20.89 -2.60
N GLN A 186 0.25 20.21 -3.69
CA GLN A 186 -0.42 20.39 -5.00
C GLN A 186 -1.29 19.18 -5.32
N ILE A 187 -2.53 19.23 -4.87
CA ILE A 187 -3.53 18.17 -5.10
C ILE A 187 -4.83 18.82 -5.53
N GLU A 188 -5.47 18.24 -6.54
CA GLU A 188 -6.79 18.65 -7.00
C GLU A 188 -7.80 17.51 -6.87
N LEU A 189 -8.92 17.77 -6.22
CA LEU A 189 -10.02 16.79 -6.09
C LEU A 189 -10.60 16.37 -7.43
N THR A 190 -10.50 17.24 -8.45
CA THR A 190 -10.93 16.99 -9.82
C THR A 190 -10.25 15.77 -10.47
N TRP A 191 -9.11 15.34 -9.95
CA TRP A 191 -8.45 14.12 -10.44
C TRP A 191 -9.29 12.86 -10.20
N LEU A 192 -10.12 12.87 -9.17
CA LEU A 192 -11.07 11.78 -8.91
C LEU A 192 -12.22 11.74 -9.92
N ASP A 193 -12.45 12.83 -10.64
CA ASP A 193 -13.50 12.94 -11.67
C ASP A 193 -12.95 12.68 -13.09
N ALA A 194 -11.73 12.13 -13.20
CA ALA A 194 -11.13 11.75 -14.48
C ALA A 194 -12.06 10.79 -15.25
N PRO A 195 -12.18 10.93 -16.59
CA PRO A 195 -13.05 10.09 -17.39
C PRO A 195 -12.59 8.63 -17.33
N LEU A 196 -13.54 7.70 -17.16
CA LEU A 196 -13.25 6.28 -17.19
C LEU A 196 -12.80 5.89 -18.59
N LEU A 197 -11.60 5.34 -18.70
CA LEU A 197 -11.10 4.75 -19.92
C LEU A 197 -11.63 3.32 -20.02
N GLN A 198 -12.11 2.91 -21.19
CA GLN A 198 -12.53 1.53 -21.39
C GLN A 198 -11.32 0.61 -21.19
N PRO A 199 -11.47 -0.47 -20.40
CA PRO A 199 -10.38 -1.41 -20.23
C PRO A 199 -10.00 -1.98 -21.60
N VAL A 200 -8.71 -1.89 -21.94
CA VAL A 200 -8.18 -2.64 -23.07
C VAL A 200 -8.42 -4.12 -22.77
N THR A 201 -9.34 -4.73 -23.53
CA THR A 201 -9.63 -6.16 -23.40
C THR A 201 -8.38 -6.91 -23.85
N GLN A 202 -7.46 -7.18 -22.94
CA GLN A 202 -6.47 -8.22 -23.18
C GLN A 202 -7.25 -9.52 -23.39
N ARG A 203 -7.21 -10.04 -24.60
CA ARG A 203 -7.65 -11.42 -24.87
C ARG A 203 -6.81 -12.33 -24.00
N ARG A 204 -7.33 -12.67 -22.82
CA ARG A 204 -6.75 -13.74 -22.01
C ARG A 204 -6.74 -14.99 -22.85
N SER A 205 -5.55 -15.46 -23.18
CA SER A 205 -5.38 -16.84 -23.61
C SER A 205 -5.92 -17.74 -22.50
N LEU A 206 -7.00 -18.48 -22.78
CA LEU A 206 -7.65 -19.40 -21.86
C LEU A 206 -6.76 -20.60 -21.44
N LEU A 207 -5.47 -20.57 -21.78
CA LEU A 207 -4.53 -21.67 -21.59
C LEU A 207 -3.79 -21.67 -20.24
N HIS A 208 -4.04 -20.71 -19.32
CA HIS A 208 -3.38 -20.64 -18.02
C HIS A 208 -4.31 -20.68 -16.80
N LEU A 209 -5.48 -21.33 -16.94
CA LEU A 209 -6.24 -21.78 -15.77
C LEU A 209 -5.61 -23.07 -15.20
N ARG A 210 -4.41 -22.98 -14.66
CA ARG A 210 -4.01 -23.89 -13.60
C ARG A 210 -4.67 -23.38 -12.31
N PRO A 211 -5.44 -24.21 -11.60
CA PRO A 211 -5.84 -23.87 -10.25
C PRO A 211 -4.52 -23.77 -9.45
N GLN A 212 -4.15 -22.54 -9.06
CA GLN A 212 -3.17 -22.40 -7.99
C GLN A 212 -3.76 -23.11 -6.78
N GLN A 213 -3.13 -24.21 -6.40
CA GLN A 213 -3.40 -24.84 -5.13
C GLN A 213 -3.26 -23.73 -4.08
N ALA A 214 -4.35 -23.47 -3.36
CA ALA A 214 -4.31 -22.60 -2.21
C ALA A 214 -3.17 -23.12 -1.32
N ALA A 215 -2.12 -22.30 -1.15
CA ALA A 215 -1.12 -22.59 -0.15
C ALA A 215 -1.88 -22.71 1.16
N VAL A 216 -1.73 -23.84 1.81
CA VAL A 216 -2.23 -24.05 3.17
C VAL A 216 -1.51 -23.00 4.00
N VAL A 217 -2.22 -21.96 4.40
CA VAL A 217 -1.71 -21.00 5.37
C VAL A 217 -1.62 -21.79 6.67
N GLU A 218 -0.42 -22.19 7.02
CA GLU A 218 -0.17 -22.71 8.36
C GLU A 218 -0.62 -21.66 9.36
N ALA A 219 -1.36 -22.10 10.37
CA ALA A 219 -1.77 -21.23 11.46
C ALA A 219 -0.51 -20.56 12.03
N PRO A 220 -0.55 -19.24 12.34
CA PRO A 220 0.63 -18.55 12.85
C PRO A 220 1.15 -19.26 14.09
N PRO A 221 2.48 -19.34 14.27
CA PRO A 221 3.08 -19.99 15.42
C PRO A 221 2.51 -19.36 16.71
N GLN A 222 2.23 -20.20 17.72
CA GLN A 222 1.56 -19.77 18.95
C GLN A 222 2.44 -18.92 19.88
N THR A 223 3.73 -18.79 19.56
CA THR A 223 4.71 -18.01 20.35
C THR A 223 5.44 -17.00 19.47
N PRO A 224 5.59 -15.73 19.91
CA PRO A 224 6.38 -14.74 19.20
C PRO A 224 7.88 -15.11 19.19
N PRO A 225 8.62 -14.68 18.15
CA PRO A 225 8.20 -13.82 17.04
C PRO A 225 7.29 -14.53 16.03
N PHE A 226 6.22 -13.89 15.60
CA PHE A 226 5.38 -14.42 14.52
C PHE A 226 6.01 -14.04 13.19
N HIS A 227 6.66 -14.99 12.55
CA HIS A 227 7.30 -14.81 11.26
C HIS A 227 6.41 -15.36 10.13
N TYR A 228 6.33 -14.61 9.03
CA TYR A 228 5.70 -15.05 7.80
C TYR A 228 6.59 -14.69 6.61
N HIS A 229 6.63 -15.54 5.61
CA HIS A 229 7.23 -15.22 4.31
C HIS A 229 6.57 -16.02 3.21
N GLU A 230 6.60 -15.45 2.01
CA GLU A 230 6.06 -16.07 0.81
C GLU A 230 6.83 -15.59 -0.42
N GLN A 231 6.73 -16.37 -1.49
CA GLN A 231 7.20 -15.94 -2.82
C GLN A 231 6.00 -15.45 -3.62
N ARG A 232 6.01 -14.17 -4.00
CA ARG A 232 4.98 -13.58 -4.85
C ARG A 232 5.61 -12.98 -6.08
N GLN A 233 5.20 -13.43 -7.27
CA GLN A 233 5.62 -12.85 -8.56
C GLN A 233 7.14 -12.69 -8.72
N GLY A 234 7.91 -13.63 -8.19
CA GLY A 234 9.37 -13.57 -8.23
C GLY A 234 10.01 -12.70 -7.14
N GLN A 235 9.22 -12.10 -6.25
CA GLN A 235 9.72 -11.38 -5.09
C GLN A 235 9.50 -12.18 -3.80
N ALA A 236 10.48 -12.10 -2.90
CA ALA A 236 10.36 -12.55 -1.52
C ALA A 236 9.66 -11.45 -0.71
N VAL A 237 8.53 -11.78 -0.12
CA VAL A 237 7.79 -10.89 0.77
C VAL A 237 7.65 -11.57 2.12
N GLY A 238 7.95 -10.89 3.20
CA GLY A 238 7.80 -11.45 4.54
C GLY A 238 8.18 -10.46 5.62
N GLY A 239 8.07 -10.91 6.87
CA GLY A 239 8.36 -10.06 8.01
C GLY A 239 7.96 -10.67 9.32
N TRP A 240 7.89 -9.82 10.34
CA TRP A 240 7.58 -10.22 11.70
C TRP A 240 6.50 -9.35 12.31
N ILE A 241 5.66 -9.99 13.12
CA ILE A 241 4.75 -9.34 14.06
C ILE A 241 5.20 -9.72 15.46
N LEU A 242 5.47 -8.73 16.30
CA LEU A 242 6.10 -8.88 17.60
C LEU A 242 5.22 -8.18 18.67
N PRO A 243 5.21 -8.67 19.91
CA PRO A 243 4.43 -8.08 20.97
C PRO A 243 4.68 -6.57 21.16
N ASN A 244 3.66 -5.82 21.50
CA ASN A 244 3.73 -4.37 21.71
C ASN A 244 4.51 -3.97 22.96
N ASP A 245 4.64 -4.87 23.92
CA ASP A 245 5.42 -4.73 25.15
C ASP A 245 6.92 -4.94 24.95
N TRP A 246 7.30 -5.43 23.75
CA TRP A 246 8.72 -5.50 23.41
C TRP A 246 9.26 -4.12 23.05
N VAL A 247 10.37 -3.75 23.69
CA VAL A 247 11.04 -2.48 23.46
C VAL A 247 12.36 -2.74 22.77
N PHE A 248 12.67 -1.96 21.73
CA PHE A 248 13.89 -2.08 20.94
C PHE A 248 14.81 -0.90 21.19
N GLN A 249 16.12 -1.12 21.15
CA GLN A 249 17.12 -0.06 21.17
C GLN A 249 17.06 0.73 19.86
N HIS A 250 16.77 2.02 19.95
CA HIS A 250 16.52 2.89 18.79
C HIS A 250 17.66 2.84 17.75
N ASP A 251 18.88 3.20 18.14
CA ASP A 251 19.99 3.32 17.19
C ASP A 251 20.49 1.97 16.65
N PRO A 252 20.64 0.90 17.45
CA PRO A 252 20.91 -0.43 16.94
C PRO A 252 19.84 -0.94 15.98
N LEU A 253 18.55 -0.72 16.28
CA LEU A 253 17.44 -1.08 15.42
C LEU A 253 17.53 -0.37 14.07
N LEU A 254 17.70 0.96 14.06
CA LEU A 254 17.82 1.70 12.81
C LEU A 254 19.03 1.23 11.99
N THR A 255 20.17 0.99 12.64
CA THR A 255 21.36 0.46 11.97
C THR A 255 21.07 -0.89 11.31
N THR A 256 20.35 -1.77 12.02
CA THR A 256 19.96 -3.08 11.51
C THR A 256 19.02 -2.95 10.33
N LEU A 257 17.94 -2.18 10.44
CA LEU A 257 16.98 -1.97 9.35
C LEU A 257 17.64 -1.36 8.10
N LEU A 258 18.58 -0.45 8.28
CA LEU A 258 19.37 0.18 7.20
C LEU A 258 20.39 -0.77 6.56
N SER A 259 20.84 -1.79 7.28
CA SER A 259 21.77 -2.81 6.75
C SER A 259 21.10 -3.80 5.80
N TRP A 260 19.77 -3.89 5.78
CA TRP A 260 19.00 -4.82 4.94
C TRP A 260 18.90 -4.32 3.49
N ARG A 261 20.05 -4.07 2.87
CA ARG A 261 20.17 -3.43 1.53
C ARG A 261 19.71 -4.32 0.37
N ASP A 262 19.61 -5.62 0.61
CA ASP A 262 19.12 -6.57 -0.39
C ASP A 262 17.59 -6.50 -0.55
N ALA A 263 16.90 -5.86 0.39
CA ALA A 263 15.48 -5.60 0.29
C ALA A 263 15.21 -4.34 -0.53
N GLU A 264 14.28 -4.44 -1.47
CA GLU A 264 13.79 -3.28 -2.25
C GLU A 264 12.97 -2.33 -1.37
N ARG A 265 12.36 -2.88 -0.32
CA ARG A 265 11.61 -2.11 0.68
C ARG A 265 11.72 -2.75 2.05
N VAL A 266 11.96 -1.93 3.04
CA VAL A 266 11.82 -2.27 4.46
C VAL A 266 10.86 -1.28 5.10
N LYS A 267 9.80 -1.78 5.71
CA LYS A 267 8.79 -0.94 6.35
C LYS A 267 8.40 -1.53 7.69
N GLY A 268 8.32 -0.71 8.73
CA GLY A 268 7.95 -1.20 10.04
C GLY A 268 7.48 -0.11 11.00
N VAL A 269 6.92 -0.58 12.11
CA VAL A 269 6.60 0.22 13.29
C VAL A 269 7.20 -0.48 14.50
N PHE A 270 7.90 0.25 15.34
CA PHE A 270 8.58 -0.30 16.49
C PHE A 270 8.42 0.57 17.72
N HIS A 271 8.24 -0.08 18.85
CA HIS A 271 8.36 0.51 20.18
C HIS A 271 9.83 0.54 20.57
N THR A 272 10.40 1.73 20.72
CA THR A 272 11.78 1.92 21.15
C THR A 272 11.81 2.63 22.52
N GLU A 273 12.96 2.68 23.18
CA GLU A 273 13.14 3.44 24.41
C GLU A 273 12.91 4.96 24.22
N GLN A 274 12.95 5.43 22.96
CA GLN A 274 12.66 6.83 22.60
C GLN A 274 11.19 7.03 22.16
N GLY A 275 10.37 6.00 22.24
CA GLY A 275 8.98 6.00 21.82
C GLY A 275 8.72 5.20 20.54
N TRP A 276 7.51 5.26 20.04
CA TRP A 276 7.13 4.54 18.84
C TRP A 276 7.58 5.24 17.57
N ILE A 277 8.26 4.51 16.72
CA ILE A 277 8.75 5.01 15.43
C ILE A 277 8.11 4.26 14.28
N PHE A 278 7.87 4.98 13.20
CA PHE A 278 7.58 4.44 11.87
C PHE A 278 8.85 4.54 11.03
N PHE A 279 9.22 3.43 10.40
CA PHE A 279 10.35 3.32 9.48
C PHE A 279 9.87 2.87 8.11
N ASN A 280 10.29 3.52 7.05
CA ASN A 280 10.08 3.07 5.69
C ASN A 280 11.29 3.45 4.85
N ALA A 281 11.93 2.47 4.25
CA ALA A 281 13.04 2.65 3.33
C ALA A 281 12.77 1.93 2.02
N THR A 282 13.11 2.57 0.91
CA THR A 282 13.18 2.01 -0.44
C THR A 282 14.54 2.34 -1.01
N GLY A 283 14.88 1.83 -2.19
CA GLY A 283 16.15 2.17 -2.86
C GLY A 283 16.36 3.67 -3.12
N LEU A 284 15.28 4.47 -3.13
CA LEU A 284 15.31 5.90 -3.46
C LEU A 284 15.06 6.82 -2.27
N ASP A 285 14.29 6.37 -1.29
CA ASP A 285 13.80 7.22 -0.21
C ASP A 285 13.83 6.52 1.14
N MET A 286 13.99 7.30 2.19
CA MET A 286 13.90 6.86 3.57
C MET A 286 13.06 7.84 4.38
N THR A 287 12.20 7.30 5.23
CA THR A 287 11.39 8.07 6.16
C THR A 287 11.46 7.44 7.54
N ILE A 288 11.79 8.23 8.54
CA ILE A 288 11.71 7.88 9.96
C ILE A 288 10.91 8.99 10.65
N LYS A 289 9.86 8.62 11.37
CA LYS A 289 9.03 9.58 12.11
C LYS A 289 8.41 8.90 13.34
N SER A 290 7.92 9.71 14.28
CA SER A 290 7.11 9.17 15.37
C SER A 290 5.87 8.48 14.82
N SER A 291 5.45 7.38 15.46
CA SER A 291 4.25 6.64 15.10
C SER A 291 3.22 6.75 16.22
N GLU A 292 1.96 6.83 15.86
CA GLU A 292 0.83 6.74 16.80
C GLU A 292 0.29 5.32 16.94
N TYR A 293 0.68 4.42 16.03
CA TYR A 293 0.34 3.01 16.10
C TYR A 293 0.99 2.35 17.33
N ARG A 294 0.20 1.58 18.09
CA ARG A 294 0.58 0.99 19.39
C ARG A 294 0.18 -0.48 19.54
N ALA A 295 -0.42 -1.09 18.51
CA ALA A 295 -1.01 -2.42 18.66
C ALA A 295 0.05 -3.54 18.73
N ASP A 296 1.13 -3.43 17.98
CA ASP A 296 2.24 -4.39 17.95
C ASP A 296 3.48 -3.74 17.33
N ASN A 297 4.64 -4.38 17.49
CA ASN A 297 5.81 -4.11 16.67
C ASN A 297 5.71 -4.94 15.39
N ARG A 298 5.99 -4.36 14.24
CA ARG A 298 5.97 -5.10 12.97
C ARG A 298 6.97 -4.56 11.97
N VAL A 299 7.46 -5.47 11.13
CA VAL A 299 8.28 -5.11 9.98
C VAL A 299 7.97 -6.03 8.81
N GLU A 300 7.94 -5.45 7.62
CA GLU A 300 7.79 -6.13 6.34
C GLU A 300 8.96 -5.79 5.44
N LEU A 301 9.47 -6.81 4.74
CA LEU A 301 10.51 -6.71 3.74
C LEU A 301 9.99 -7.23 2.41
N ILE A 302 10.41 -6.56 1.33
CA ILE A 302 10.16 -6.98 -0.04
C ILE A 302 11.49 -6.98 -0.78
N SER A 303 11.82 -8.09 -1.45
CA SER A 303 13.08 -8.26 -2.18
C SER A 303 12.88 -9.07 -3.45
N SER A 304 13.57 -8.69 -4.52
CA SER A 304 13.68 -9.50 -5.75
C SER A 304 14.67 -10.66 -5.62
N THR A 305 15.44 -10.69 -4.56
CA THR A 305 16.37 -11.78 -4.24
C THR A 305 15.88 -12.57 -3.03
N SER A 306 16.37 -13.81 -2.87
CA SER A 306 16.10 -14.60 -1.67
C SER A 306 16.74 -13.94 -0.44
N LEU A 307 15.96 -13.82 0.64
CA LEU A 307 16.43 -13.30 1.93
C LEU A 307 16.72 -14.48 2.89
N ASP A 308 17.78 -14.32 3.69
CA ASP A 308 18.08 -15.25 4.78
C ASP A 308 17.28 -14.84 6.03
N TRP A 309 16.03 -15.29 6.10
CA TRP A 309 15.09 -14.93 7.17
C TRP A 309 15.62 -15.21 8.58
N PRO A 310 16.26 -16.37 8.86
CA PRO A 310 16.88 -16.64 10.16
C PRO A 310 17.94 -15.61 10.58
N VAL A 311 18.81 -15.20 9.66
CA VAL A 311 19.84 -14.18 9.93
C VAL A 311 19.21 -12.82 10.21
N LEU A 312 18.20 -12.43 9.43
CA LEU A 312 17.46 -11.17 9.62
C LEU A 312 16.73 -11.17 10.97
N GLU A 313 16.09 -12.28 11.35
CA GLU A 313 15.42 -12.43 12.65
C GLU A 313 16.41 -12.30 13.80
N GLN A 314 17.55 -12.99 13.74
CA GLN A 314 18.58 -12.91 14.78
C GLN A 314 19.09 -11.48 14.95
N ALA A 315 19.32 -10.75 13.85
CA ALA A 315 19.75 -9.37 13.87
C ALA A 315 18.68 -8.45 14.50
N LEU A 316 17.41 -8.67 14.16
CA LEU A 316 16.29 -7.93 14.74
C LEU A 316 16.16 -8.18 16.23
N MET A 317 16.22 -9.44 16.65
CA MET A 317 16.10 -9.83 18.06
C MET A 317 17.26 -9.31 18.91
N ALA A 318 18.45 -9.17 18.35
CA ALA A 318 19.60 -8.59 19.03
C ALA A 318 19.40 -7.11 19.42
N CYS A 319 18.50 -6.42 18.75
CA CYS A 319 18.14 -5.02 19.05
C CYS A 319 17.12 -4.90 20.19
N ARG A 320 16.53 -6.01 20.65
CA ARG A 320 15.52 -5.99 21.71
C ARG A 320 16.15 -5.72 23.06
N LEU A 321 15.54 -4.85 23.84
CA LEU A 321 15.90 -4.67 25.25
C LEU A 321 15.41 -5.88 26.06
N PRO A 322 16.21 -6.33 27.06
CA PRO A 322 15.75 -7.39 27.96
C PRO A 322 14.47 -6.92 28.68
N ALA A 323 13.54 -7.88 28.93
CA ALA A 323 12.34 -7.56 29.68
C ALA A 323 12.72 -7.02 31.06
N SER A 324 12.14 -5.88 31.44
CA SER A 324 12.32 -5.34 32.79
C SER A 324 11.81 -6.37 33.82
N PRO A 325 12.51 -6.61 34.91
CA PRO A 325 12.13 -7.63 35.90
C PRO A 325 10.86 -7.30 36.71
N GLU A 326 10.15 -6.23 36.38
CA GLU A 326 8.93 -5.82 37.09
C GLU A 326 7.68 -6.00 36.24
N THR A 327 7.16 -7.22 36.17
CA THR A 327 5.70 -7.46 35.99
C THR A 327 5.40 -8.95 36.25
N GLN A 328 5.72 -9.40 37.47
CA GLN A 328 5.05 -10.57 38.07
C GLN A 328 4.28 -10.06 39.28
N HIS A 329 3.05 -9.61 39.06
CA HIS A 329 2.01 -9.53 40.09
C HIS A 329 0.66 -9.82 39.48
#